data_9e4918772e368764c91907f41a3505d1
#
_entry.id   9e4918772e368764c91907f41a3505d1
#
_cell.length_a   1.000
_cell.length_b   1.000
_cell.length_c   1.000
_cell.angle_alpha   90.00
_cell.angle_beta   90.00
_cell.angle_gamma   90.00
#
_symmetry.space_group_name_H-M   'P 1'
#
loop_
_entity.id
_entity.type
_entity.pdbx_description
1 polymer ?
#
loop_
_entity_poly.entity_id
_entity_poly.type
_entity_poly.pdbx_seq_one_letter_code
_entity_poly.pdbx_strand_id
1 'polypeptide(L)'
;MTVRTALQQLADHGQSPWIHFLTRDWIRDEQRGLARLIRSGATGAVANPAALATALAHTSAYDEQIRTLIPLLDEAEDFRRQLVRLDAQEACDLLLATDGERPLDGWVGVEVDPRCAADAAETLSQAQRLADAIARPNLLVGIAAVGAGP
;
A
#
# COMPACT_ATOMS: atom_id res chain seq x y z
N MET A 1 2.29 31.61 -13.19
CA MET A 1 1.71 30.37 -13.73
C MET A 1 2.55 29.21 -13.18
N THR A 2 1.95 28.35 -12.37
CA THR A 2 2.65 27.16 -11.85
C THR A 2 2.76 26.13 -12.98
N VAL A 3 3.97 25.73 -13.30
CA VAL A 3 4.20 24.69 -14.33
C VAL A 3 3.65 23.36 -13.81
N ARG A 4 2.72 22.74 -14.55
CA ARG A 4 2.15 21.45 -14.20
C ARG A 4 3.20 20.34 -14.37
N THR A 5 3.21 19.39 -13.46
CA THR A 5 4.08 18.20 -13.55
C THR A 5 3.58 17.23 -14.63
N ALA A 6 4.42 16.29 -15.05
CA ALA A 6 4.01 15.25 -16.00
C ALA A 6 2.87 14.38 -15.46
N LEU A 7 2.87 14.07 -14.15
CA LEU A 7 1.78 13.31 -13.52
C LEU A 7 0.46 14.06 -13.52
N GLN A 8 0.49 15.38 -13.24
CA GLN A 8 -0.69 16.24 -13.32
C GLN A 8 -1.22 16.33 -14.75
N GLN A 9 -0.35 16.37 -15.74
CA GLN A 9 -0.75 16.35 -17.16
C GLN A 9 -1.42 15.02 -17.54
N LEU A 10 -0.89 13.89 -17.07
CA LEU A 10 -1.54 12.58 -17.26
C LEU A 10 -2.94 12.56 -16.64
N ALA A 11 -3.09 13.12 -15.45
CA ALA A 11 -4.37 13.21 -14.78
C ALA A 11 -5.38 14.06 -15.58
N ASP A 12 -4.95 15.13 -16.28
CA ASP A 12 -5.80 15.91 -17.17
C ASP A 12 -6.34 15.12 -18.39
N HIS A 13 -5.60 14.08 -18.78
CA HIS A 13 -6.03 13.16 -19.84
C HIS A 13 -6.83 11.95 -19.31
N GLY A 14 -7.34 12.02 -18.07
CA GLY A 14 -8.14 10.96 -17.47
C GLY A 14 -7.33 9.74 -17.00
N GLN A 15 -6.00 9.87 -16.91
CA GLN A 15 -5.15 8.82 -16.34
C GLN A 15 -5.04 9.00 -14.82
N SER A 16 -4.93 7.89 -14.11
CA SER A 16 -4.73 7.85 -12.64
C SER A 16 -3.34 7.29 -12.35
N PRO A 17 -2.31 8.14 -12.19
CA PRO A 17 -0.94 7.67 -11.96
C PRO A 17 -0.77 7.10 -10.56
N TRP A 18 -0.44 5.82 -10.45
CA TRP A 18 -0.21 5.12 -9.19
C TRP A 18 1.27 4.83 -8.94
N ILE A 19 1.65 4.86 -7.67
CA ILE A 19 2.97 4.50 -7.20
C ILE A 19 2.96 3.02 -6.86
N HIS A 20 3.77 2.23 -7.55
CA HIS A 20 3.89 0.78 -7.35
C HIS A 20 5.01 0.39 -6.39
N PHE A 21 5.33 1.26 -5.45
CA PHE A 21 6.41 1.05 -4.50
C PHE A 21 6.09 1.79 -3.21
N LEU A 22 5.49 1.09 -2.26
CA LEU A 22 5.10 1.66 -0.98
C LEU A 22 5.88 0.99 0.14
N THR A 23 6.71 1.77 0.83
CA THR A 23 7.46 1.33 2.00
C THR A 23 7.43 2.42 3.07
N ARG A 24 7.68 2.07 4.31
CA ARG A 24 7.58 2.99 5.45
C ARG A 24 8.47 4.22 5.34
N ASP A 25 9.71 4.04 4.93
CA ASP A 25 10.65 5.13 4.71
C ASP A 25 10.15 6.10 3.63
N TRP A 26 9.51 5.58 2.55
CA TRP A 26 8.86 6.42 1.54
C TRP A 26 7.61 7.13 2.05
N ILE A 27 6.78 6.48 2.84
CA ILE A 27 5.58 7.08 3.42
C ILE A 27 5.97 8.26 4.31
N ARG A 28 7.03 8.11 5.11
CA ARG A 28 7.46 9.08 6.12
C ARG A 28 8.46 10.12 5.63
N ASP A 29 9.02 9.99 4.45
CA ASP A 29 9.88 11.02 3.85
C ASP A 29 9.01 12.15 3.26
N GLU A 30 8.82 13.22 4.01
CA GLU A 30 8.01 14.37 3.59
C GLU A 30 8.59 15.11 2.37
N GLN A 31 9.90 15.00 2.14
CA GLN A 31 10.59 15.75 1.09
C GLN A 31 10.64 15.01 -0.25
N ARG A 32 10.77 13.68 -0.24
CA ARG A 32 10.98 12.87 -1.45
C ARG A 32 9.91 11.81 -1.63
N GLY A 33 9.24 11.40 -0.55
CA GLY A 33 8.37 10.26 -0.47
C GLY A 33 6.94 10.50 -0.97
N LEU A 34 6.01 9.74 -0.41
CA LEU A 34 4.63 9.65 -0.86
C LEU A 34 3.93 11.02 -0.88
N ALA A 35 4.05 11.81 0.18
CA ALA A 35 3.42 13.13 0.26
C ALA A 35 3.88 14.08 -0.87
N ARG A 36 5.15 14.04 -1.26
CA ARG A 36 5.64 14.82 -2.41
C ARG A 36 5.07 14.32 -3.72
N LEU A 37 5.03 13.00 -3.93
CA LEU A 37 4.52 12.41 -5.17
C LEU A 37 3.03 12.70 -5.37
N ILE A 38 2.24 12.67 -4.28
CA ILE A 38 0.85 13.10 -4.28
C ILE A 38 0.74 14.56 -4.74
N ARG A 39 1.51 15.47 -4.13
CA ARG A 39 1.54 16.89 -4.58
C ARG A 39 1.98 17.06 -6.04
N SER A 40 2.74 16.10 -6.56
CA SER A 40 3.16 16.08 -7.97
C SER A 40 2.14 15.42 -8.91
N GLY A 41 1.02 14.90 -8.40
CA GLY A 41 -0.07 14.35 -9.19
C GLY A 41 -0.19 12.82 -9.16
N ALA A 42 0.49 12.14 -8.24
CA ALA A 42 0.19 10.73 -7.98
C ALA A 42 -1.18 10.61 -7.27
N THR A 43 -1.99 9.67 -7.70
CA THR A 43 -3.40 9.54 -7.29
C THR A 43 -3.69 8.26 -6.52
N GLY A 44 -2.72 7.37 -6.40
CA GLY A 44 -2.83 6.13 -5.64
C GLY A 44 -1.47 5.48 -5.40
N ALA A 45 -1.46 4.45 -4.58
CA ALA A 45 -0.25 3.69 -4.28
C ALA A 45 -0.55 2.21 -4.06
N VAL A 46 0.42 1.34 -4.32
CA VAL A 46 0.32 -0.11 -4.06
C VAL A 46 1.48 -0.57 -3.17
N ALA A 47 1.14 -1.23 -2.08
CA ALA A 47 2.09 -1.99 -1.27
C ALA A 47 2.22 -3.41 -1.82
N ASN A 48 3.41 -3.78 -2.27
CA ASN A 48 3.67 -5.12 -2.75
C ASN A 48 4.72 -5.86 -1.90
N PRO A 49 4.65 -7.20 -1.83
CA PRO A 49 5.54 -7.99 -0.98
C PRO A 49 7.03 -7.83 -1.32
N ALA A 50 7.39 -7.61 -2.59
CA ALA A 50 8.78 -7.45 -3.00
C ALA A 50 9.38 -6.12 -2.51
N ALA A 51 8.61 -5.04 -2.54
CA ALA A 51 9.03 -3.75 -1.99
C ALA A 51 9.27 -3.84 -0.48
N LEU A 52 8.35 -4.47 0.26
CA LEU A 52 8.51 -4.70 1.69
C LEU A 52 9.76 -5.55 2.00
N ALA A 53 9.96 -6.65 1.30
CA ALA A 53 11.14 -7.52 1.48
C ALA A 53 12.45 -6.75 1.25
N THR A 54 12.49 -5.92 0.20
CA THR A 54 13.64 -5.05 -0.08
C THR A 54 13.88 -4.04 1.05
N ALA A 55 12.83 -3.39 1.53
CA ALA A 55 12.94 -2.42 2.61
C ALA A 55 13.42 -3.07 3.92
N LEU A 56 12.89 -4.24 4.28
CA LEU A 56 13.32 -5.01 5.45
C LEU A 56 14.81 -5.38 5.40
N ALA A 57 15.34 -5.64 4.20
CA ALA A 57 16.75 -6.00 4.03
C ALA A 57 17.71 -4.81 4.05
N HIS A 58 17.25 -3.59 3.74
CA HIS A 58 18.13 -2.47 3.45
C HIS A 58 17.87 -1.20 4.29
N THR A 59 16.79 -1.15 5.07
CA THR A 59 16.46 0.01 5.92
C THR A 59 16.18 -0.41 7.36
N SER A 60 16.35 0.52 8.30
CA SER A 60 15.98 0.32 9.71
C SER A 60 14.56 0.81 10.05
N ALA A 61 13.78 1.19 9.05
CA ALA A 61 12.47 1.80 9.24
C ALA A 61 11.46 0.89 9.96
N TYR A 62 11.71 -0.41 9.94
CA TYR A 62 10.84 -1.43 10.56
C TYR A 62 11.36 -1.99 11.88
N ASP A 63 12.62 -1.70 12.26
CA ASP A 63 13.31 -2.34 13.38
C ASP A 63 12.58 -2.21 14.73
N GLU A 64 12.05 -1.04 15.01
CA GLU A 64 11.35 -0.78 16.28
C GLU A 64 10.07 -1.61 16.35
N GLN A 65 9.28 -1.64 15.28
CA GLN A 65 8.06 -2.43 15.22
C GLN A 65 8.38 -3.93 15.32
N ILE A 66 9.40 -4.40 14.60
CA ILE A 66 9.83 -5.80 14.63
C ILE A 66 10.22 -6.20 16.06
N ARG A 67 11.03 -5.41 16.76
CA ARG A 67 11.39 -5.69 18.16
C ARG A 67 10.17 -5.79 19.08
N THR A 68 9.16 -4.97 18.82
CA THR A 68 7.91 -4.99 19.59
C THR A 68 7.06 -6.23 19.28
N LEU A 69 7.07 -6.70 18.04
CA LEU A 69 6.25 -7.81 17.59
C LEU A 69 6.86 -9.19 17.89
N ILE A 70 8.19 -9.32 17.93
CA ILE A 70 8.90 -10.60 18.20
C ILE A 70 8.33 -11.36 19.40
N PRO A 71 8.10 -10.77 20.58
CA PRO A 71 7.57 -11.49 21.72
C PRO A 71 6.07 -11.83 21.64
N LEU A 72 5.37 -11.36 20.61
CA LEU A 72 3.91 -11.43 20.50
C LEU A 72 3.44 -12.34 19.36
N LEU A 73 4.30 -12.62 18.39
CA LEU A 73 3.93 -13.32 17.16
C LEU A 73 4.92 -14.46 16.88
N ASP A 74 4.40 -15.62 16.54
CA ASP A 74 5.20 -16.81 16.20
C ASP A 74 5.28 -17.02 14.67
N GLU A 75 4.26 -16.56 13.92
CA GLU A 75 4.14 -16.84 12.48
C GLU A 75 4.61 -15.67 11.63
N ALA A 76 5.46 -15.95 10.64
CA ALA A 76 6.01 -14.95 9.73
C ALA A 76 4.92 -14.17 8.97
N GLU A 77 3.81 -14.82 8.66
CA GLU A 77 2.68 -14.17 7.97
C GLU A 77 1.98 -13.15 8.87
N ASP A 78 1.88 -13.40 10.16
CA ASP A 78 1.33 -12.44 11.12
C ASP A 78 2.23 -11.21 11.26
N PHE A 79 3.56 -11.41 11.25
CA PHE A 79 4.52 -10.30 11.18
C PHE A 79 4.29 -9.46 9.93
N ARG A 80 4.29 -10.11 8.76
CA ARG A 80 4.09 -9.43 7.48
C ARG A 80 2.80 -8.61 7.50
N ARG A 81 1.70 -9.20 7.95
CA ARG A 81 0.40 -8.54 8.04
C ARG A 81 0.44 -7.29 8.93
N GLN A 82 1.10 -7.36 10.09
CA GLN A 82 1.22 -6.21 10.99
C GLN A 82 2.10 -5.09 10.40
N LEU A 83 3.16 -5.41 9.66
CA LEU A 83 3.98 -4.42 8.99
C LEU A 83 3.20 -3.72 7.87
N VAL A 84 2.56 -4.50 6.99
CA VAL A 84 1.72 -3.99 5.89
C VAL A 84 0.55 -3.17 6.41
N ARG A 85 -0.08 -3.60 7.51
CA ARG A 85 -1.22 -2.88 8.10
C ARG A 85 -0.89 -1.43 8.42
N LEU A 86 0.20 -1.18 9.13
CA LEU A 86 0.58 0.19 9.51
C LEU A 86 0.95 1.03 8.30
N ASP A 87 1.72 0.48 7.36
CA ASP A 87 2.12 1.20 6.15
C ASP A 87 0.91 1.55 5.29
N ALA A 88 -0.03 0.62 5.13
CA ALA A 88 -1.25 0.86 4.38
C ALA A 88 -2.16 1.90 5.07
N GLN A 89 -2.27 1.86 6.40
CA GLN A 89 -3.04 2.85 7.16
C GLN A 89 -2.45 4.26 6.98
N GLU A 90 -1.15 4.44 7.18
CA GLU A 90 -0.46 5.72 7.00
C GLU A 90 -0.60 6.24 5.55
N ALA A 91 -0.47 5.36 4.55
CA ALA A 91 -0.64 5.74 3.15
C ALA A 91 -2.09 6.11 2.81
N CYS A 92 -3.07 5.35 3.31
CA CYS A 92 -4.48 5.67 3.15
C CYS A 92 -4.81 7.05 3.72
N ASP A 93 -4.33 7.33 4.93
CA ASP A 93 -4.58 8.61 5.61
C ASP A 93 -3.96 9.79 4.83
N LEU A 94 -2.76 9.61 4.28
CA LEU A 94 -2.11 10.63 3.42
C LEU A 94 -2.89 10.88 2.12
N LEU A 95 -3.36 9.81 1.47
CA LEU A 95 -4.11 9.92 0.21
C LEU A 95 -5.51 10.48 0.43
N LEU A 96 -6.20 10.15 1.52
CA LEU A 96 -7.49 10.75 1.88
C LEU A 96 -7.39 12.26 2.15
N ALA A 97 -6.29 12.71 2.75
CA ALA A 97 -6.09 14.14 3.04
C ALA A 97 -5.97 15.00 1.76
N THR A 98 -5.71 14.38 0.62
CA THR A 98 -5.59 15.04 -0.69
C THR A 98 -6.84 14.89 -1.56
N ASP A 99 -7.86 14.17 -1.06
CA ASP A 99 -9.12 13.92 -1.75
C ASP A 99 -9.86 15.25 -1.99
N GLY A 100 -9.95 15.66 -3.20
CA GLY A 100 -10.64 16.91 -3.51
C GLY A 100 -11.45 16.91 -4.78
N GLU A 101 -11.09 16.16 -5.82
CA GLU A 101 -11.70 16.45 -7.12
C GLU A 101 -12.08 15.22 -7.97
N ARG A 102 -11.63 14.01 -7.63
CA ARG A 102 -11.88 12.83 -8.47
C ARG A 102 -12.26 11.62 -7.63
N PRO A 103 -13.47 11.06 -7.82
CA PRO A 103 -13.98 9.95 -6.99
C PRO A 103 -13.22 8.62 -7.15
N LEU A 104 -12.31 8.52 -8.11
CA LEU A 104 -11.50 7.33 -8.38
C LEU A 104 -10.04 7.48 -7.93
N ASP A 105 -9.66 8.62 -7.37
CA ASP A 105 -8.32 8.88 -6.86
C ASP A 105 -8.25 8.66 -5.33
N GLY A 106 -7.04 8.60 -4.77
CA GLY A 106 -6.86 8.47 -3.31
C GLY A 106 -6.82 7.03 -2.79
N TRP A 107 -6.74 6.02 -3.65
CA TRP A 107 -6.77 4.62 -3.25
C TRP A 107 -5.40 4.04 -2.92
N VAL A 108 -5.38 3.12 -1.95
CA VAL A 108 -4.21 2.29 -1.62
C VAL A 108 -4.52 0.84 -1.89
N GLY A 109 -3.71 0.21 -2.73
CA GLY A 109 -3.75 -1.23 -2.99
C GLY A 109 -2.83 -2.00 -2.03
N VAL A 110 -3.30 -3.11 -1.50
CA VAL A 110 -2.49 -4.14 -0.85
C VAL A 110 -2.72 -5.47 -1.51
N GLU A 111 -1.72 -6.32 -1.55
CA GLU A 111 -1.80 -7.61 -2.23
C GLU A 111 -1.87 -8.75 -1.21
N VAL A 112 -2.75 -9.71 -1.47
CA VAL A 112 -2.79 -11.01 -0.79
C VAL A 112 -1.53 -11.79 -1.17
N ASP A 113 -1.07 -12.67 -0.28
CA ASP A 113 0.09 -13.52 -0.57
C ASP A 113 -0.16 -14.37 -1.83
N PRO A 114 0.68 -14.23 -2.87
CA PRO A 114 0.50 -14.98 -4.11
C PRO A 114 0.62 -16.51 -3.95
N ARG A 115 1.19 -16.98 -2.84
CA ARG A 115 1.30 -18.42 -2.55
C ARG A 115 -0.07 -19.08 -2.31
N CYS A 116 -1.07 -18.33 -1.90
CA CYS A 116 -2.45 -18.84 -1.73
C CYS A 116 -3.30 -18.73 -3.00
N ALA A 117 -2.76 -18.23 -4.09
CA ALA A 117 -3.53 -17.94 -5.32
C ALA A 117 -4.24 -19.17 -5.94
N ALA A 118 -3.78 -20.39 -5.66
CA ALA A 118 -4.44 -21.62 -6.09
C ALA A 118 -5.59 -22.07 -5.16
N ASP A 119 -5.77 -21.43 -4.01
CA ASP A 119 -6.82 -21.72 -3.03
C ASP A 119 -7.74 -20.52 -2.87
N ALA A 120 -8.92 -20.57 -3.46
CA ALA A 120 -9.89 -19.48 -3.45
C ALA A 120 -10.40 -19.17 -2.03
N ALA A 121 -10.57 -20.19 -1.18
CA ALA A 121 -11.06 -19.99 0.20
C ALA A 121 -10.00 -19.30 1.05
N GLU A 122 -8.74 -19.71 0.96
CA GLU A 122 -7.63 -19.07 1.67
C GLU A 122 -7.39 -17.65 1.14
N THR A 123 -7.43 -17.45 -0.19
CA THR A 123 -7.32 -16.12 -0.81
C THR A 123 -8.38 -15.17 -0.26
N LEU A 124 -9.64 -15.58 -0.23
CA LEU A 124 -10.73 -14.78 0.33
C LEU A 124 -10.53 -14.49 1.81
N SER A 125 -10.15 -15.50 2.57
CA SER A 125 -9.89 -15.37 4.02
C SER A 125 -8.76 -14.37 4.31
N GLN A 126 -7.67 -14.41 3.55
CA GLN A 126 -6.58 -13.43 3.69
C GLN A 126 -7.00 -12.03 3.28
N ALA A 127 -7.77 -11.89 2.19
CA ALA A 127 -8.28 -10.60 1.75
C ALA A 127 -9.18 -9.95 2.82
N GLN A 128 -10.07 -10.72 3.43
CA GLN A 128 -10.92 -10.24 4.53
C GLN A 128 -10.10 -9.83 5.75
N ARG A 129 -9.13 -10.66 6.17
CA ARG A 129 -8.23 -10.33 7.29
C ARG A 129 -7.44 -9.03 7.06
N LEU A 130 -6.97 -8.79 5.83
CA LEU A 130 -6.27 -7.55 5.47
C LEU A 130 -7.22 -6.35 5.52
N ALA A 131 -8.41 -6.47 4.93
CA ALA A 131 -9.40 -5.41 4.91
C ALA A 131 -9.84 -5.01 6.33
N ASP A 132 -10.13 -5.99 7.18
CA ASP A 132 -10.53 -5.76 8.57
C ASP A 132 -9.40 -5.14 9.41
N ALA A 133 -8.17 -5.61 9.20
CA ALA A 133 -7.01 -5.11 9.96
C ALA A 133 -6.63 -3.68 9.57
N ILE A 134 -6.72 -3.32 8.29
CA ILE A 134 -6.38 -1.98 7.81
C ILE A 134 -7.51 -1.00 8.08
N ALA A 135 -8.75 -1.41 7.86
CA ALA A 135 -9.98 -0.64 8.18
C ALA A 135 -9.93 0.81 7.67
N ARG A 136 -9.66 1.01 6.38
CA ARG A 136 -9.68 2.33 5.73
C ARG A 136 -10.62 2.31 4.52
N PRO A 137 -11.40 3.40 4.30
CA PRO A 137 -12.44 3.44 3.26
C PRO A 137 -11.85 3.46 1.83
N ASN A 138 -10.61 3.88 1.67
CA ASN A 138 -9.89 3.96 0.41
C ASN A 138 -8.89 2.80 0.20
N LEU A 139 -9.14 1.65 0.81
CA LEU A 139 -8.35 0.44 0.64
C LEU A 139 -8.90 -0.41 -0.52
N LEU A 140 -8.01 -0.91 -1.34
CA LEU A 140 -8.24 -1.98 -2.32
C LEU A 140 -7.39 -3.20 -1.96
N VAL A 141 -7.99 -4.39 -2.00
CA VAL A 141 -7.23 -5.62 -1.81
C VAL A 141 -7.10 -6.33 -3.15
N GLY A 142 -5.84 -6.45 -3.61
CA GLY A 142 -5.48 -7.12 -4.85
C GLY A 142 -5.34 -8.63 -4.65
N ILE A 143 -5.94 -9.40 -5.56
CA ILE A 143 -5.82 -10.85 -5.61
C ILE A 143 -5.24 -11.29 -6.97
N ALA A 144 -4.49 -12.39 -6.99
CA ALA A 144 -3.94 -12.92 -8.22
C ALA A 144 -5.04 -13.54 -9.10
N ALA A 145 -5.14 -13.09 -10.35
CA ALA A 145 -6.09 -13.64 -11.32
C ALA A 145 -5.54 -14.94 -11.93
N VAL A 146 -5.59 -16.02 -11.15
CA VAL A 146 -5.23 -17.38 -11.59
C VAL A 146 -6.48 -18.25 -11.59
N GLY A 147 -6.38 -19.50 -12.14
CA GLY A 147 -7.55 -20.36 -12.35
C GLY A 147 -8.41 -20.70 -11.12
N ALA A 148 -7.95 -20.45 -9.90
CA ALA A 148 -8.71 -20.57 -8.66
C ALA A 148 -9.19 -19.22 -8.10
N GLY A 149 -8.87 -18.11 -8.79
CA GLY A 149 -9.40 -16.78 -8.41
C GLY A 149 -10.90 -16.67 -8.70
N PRO A 150 -11.60 -15.79 -7.98
CA PRO A 150 -13.02 -15.53 -8.20
C PRO A 150 -13.28 -14.95 -9.59
#